data_76fe551098ddc2ba4a022f4086477dd5
#
_entry.id   76fe551098ddc2ba4a022f4086477dd5
#
_cell.length_a   1.000
_cell.length_b   1.000
_cell.length_c   1.000
_cell.angle_alpha   90.00
_cell.angle_beta   90.00
_cell.angle_gamma   90.00
#
_symmetry.space_group_name_H-M   'P 1'
#
loop_
_entity.id
_entity.type
_entity.pdbx_description
1 polymer ?
#
loop_
_entity_poly.entity_id
_entity_poly.type
_entity_poly.pdbx_seq_one_letter_code
_entity_poly.pdbx_strand_id
1 'polypeptide(L)'
;MTQMNLEELEVTFTDWVPENSIIKVIGVGGGGCNAVDYMYNHRIQGCTFIVCNTDSQSLKKSHVPVKIQLGSGLGAGCNPTEGRNAALNSQQEIEEKVLNTKTDMLFITAGMGGGTGTGAAPVIAAMAKNKGILTVGVVTIPFKNEGNESMSKAIDGIYELQKNVDSILIINNEKIYTHYGSLLVHEAFPKTDEVLATAVQGITEIINKPGYVNVDFKDVKAMMTGSGMALMGCGKGEGENRIKDAVTGALASPLLNDCDIK
;
A
#
# COMPACT_ATOMS: atom_id res chain seq x y z
N MET A 1 49.46 2.89 19.87
CA MET A 1 48.36 1.99 19.44
C MET A 1 47.12 2.38 20.27
N THR A 2 46.32 3.25 19.72
CA THR A 2 45.11 3.78 20.37
C THR A 2 43.96 2.79 20.10
N GLN A 3 43.48 2.15 21.15
CA GLN A 3 42.27 1.32 21.05
C GLN A 3 41.11 2.24 20.70
N MET A 4 40.56 2.06 19.53
CA MET A 4 39.30 2.68 19.11
C MET A 4 38.19 1.98 19.89
N ASN A 5 37.45 2.73 20.69
CA ASN A 5 36.24 2.27 21.39
C ASN A 5 35.15 1.94 20.36
N LEU A 6 34.75 0.68 20.34
CA LEU A 6 33.65 0.17 19.50
C LEU A 6 32.26 0.63 19.96
N GLU A 7 32.16 1.39 21.05
CA GLU A 7 30.91 1.88 21.61
C GLU A 7 30.32 3.17 20.96
N GLU A 8 31.11 3.83 20.08
CA GLU A 8 30.65 5.06 19.40
C GLU A 8 30.01 4.82 18.01
N LEU A 9 29.75 3.58 17.62
CA LEU A 9 29.09 3.21 16.36
C LEU A 9 27.65 2.70 16.53
N GLU A 10 26.97 3.05 17.62
CA GLU A 10 25.50 3.08 17.59
C GLU A 10 25.03 4.28 16.76
N VAL A 11 25.21 4.16 15.46
CA VAL A 11 24.39 4.94 14.51
C VAL A 11 22.97 4.49 14.77
N THR A 12 22.25 5.28 15.52
CA THR A 12 20.80 5.15 15.70
C THR A 12 20.18 5.30 14.30
N PHE A 13 19.85 4.18 13.69
CA PHE A 13 19.17 4.08 12.39
C PHE A 13 17.73 4.61 12.42
N THR A 14 17.38 5.46 13.39
CA THR A 14 16.06 6.03 13.58
C THR A 14 15.72 7.15 12.61
N ASP A 15 16.68 7.70 11.85
CA ASP A 15 16.47 8.92 11.05
C ASP A 15 16.72 8.74 9.53
N TRP A 16 16.78 7.50 9.03
CA TRP A 16 16.91 7.30 7.61
C TRP A 16 15.54 7.33 6.91
N VAL A 17 14.94 8.49 6.85
CA VAL A 17 13.89 8.81 5.88
C VAL A 17 14.61 9.29 4.62
N PRO A 18 14.47 8.63 3.47
CA PRO A 18 14.98 9.17 2.22
C PRO A 18 14.22 10.48 1.95
N GLU A 19 14.78 11.61 2.32
CA GLU A 19 14.17 12.93 2.13
C GLU A 19 13.84 13.26 0.67
N ASN A 20 14.23 12.40 -0.28
CA ASN A 20 14.11 12.64 -1.72
C ASN A 20 13.44 11.50 -2.50
N SER A 21 12.74 10.57 -1.88
CA SER A 21 12.00 9.59 -2.68
C SER A 21 10.84 10.26 -3.41
N ILE A 22 10.81 10.09 -4.73
CA ILE A 22 9.70 10.53 -5.58
C ILE A 22 8.46 9.62 -5.44
N ILE A 23 8.63 8.47 -4.79
CA ILE A 23 7.59 7.46 -4.56
C ILE A 23 7.19 7.51 -3.08
N LYS A 24 5.90 7.65 -2.84
CA LYS A 24 5.34 7.57 -1.49
C LYS A 24 4.30 6.48 -1.38
N VAL A 25 4.21 5.91 -0.19
CA VAL A 25 3.22 4.89 0.17
C VAL A 25 2.43 5.41 1.37
N ILE A 26 1.13 5.61 1.18
CA ILE A 26 0.24 6.05 2.25
C ILE A 26 -0.72 4.93 2.65
N GLY A 27 -0.69 4.57 3.93
CA GLY A 27 -1.65 3.64 4.53
C GLY A 27 -2.85 4.39 5.08
N VAL A 28 -4.05 4.02 4.62
CA VAL A 28 -5.31 4.69 4.98
C VAL A 28 -6.19 3.76 5.82
N GLY A 29 -6.49 4.19 7.04
CA GLY A 29 -7.26 3.39 8.00
C GLY A 29 -6.48 2.22 8.59
N GLY A 30 -7.14 1.38 9.39
CA GLY A 30 -6.47 0.30 10.14
C GLY A 30 -5.70 -0.66 9.24
N GLY A 31 -6.36 -1.27 8.26
CA GLY A 31 -5.73 -2.24 7.36
C GLY A 31 -4.58 -1.63 6.54
N GLY A 32 -4.78 -0.42 5.99
CA GLY A 32 -3.73 0.28 5.25
C GLY A 32 -2.53 0.65 6.12
N CYS A 33 -2.76 1.12 7.36
CA CYS A 33 -1.70 1.40 8.31
C CYS A 33 -0.90 0.15 8.67
N ASN A 34 -1.56 -1.00 8.90
CA ASN A 34 -0.88 -2.26 9.20
C ASN A 34 0.04 -2.70 8.05
N ALA A 35 -0.45 -2.61 6.81
CA ALA A 35 0.34 -2.94 5.64
C ALA A 35 1.58 -2.04 5.50
N VAL A 36 1.44 -0.73 5.75
CA VAL A 36 2.56 0.20 5.70
C VAL A 36 3.52 -0.01 6.87
N ASP A 37 3.03 -0.29 8.07
CA ASP A 37 3.87 -0.69 9.21
C ASP A 37 4.67 -1.97 8.89
N TYR A 38 4.03 -2.95 8.25
CA TYR A 38 4.73 -4.16 7.78
C TYR A 38 5.86 -3.80 6.81
N MET A 39 5.58 -2.98 5.79
CA MET A 39 6.57 -2.53 4.80
C MET A 39 7.74 -1.79 5.46
N TYR A 40 7.44 -0.90 6.39
CA TYR A 40 8.43 -0.12 7.13
C TYR A 40 9.33 -1.00 7.98
N ASN A 41 8.75 -1.94 8.75
CA ASN A 41 9.49 -2.87 9.59
C ASN A 41 10.36 -3.84 8.79
N HIS A 42 9.95 -4.21 7.56
CA HIS A 42 10.72 -5.03 6.63
C HIS A 42 11.71 -4.21 5.78
N ARG A 43 11.85 -2.91 6.07
CA ARG A 43 12.84 -2.01 5.45
C ARG A 43 12.76 -2.01 3.91
N ILE A 44 11.55 -1.97 3.36
CA ILE A 44 11.37 -1.82 1.92
C ILE A 44 11.94 -0.46 1.51
N GLN A 45 12.85 -0.48 0.53
CA GLN A 45 13.62 0.70 0.13
C GLN A 45 12.98 1.42 -1.07
N GLY A 46 13.39 2.67 -1.28
CA GLY A 46 13.05 3.44 -2.47
C GLY A 46 11.70 4.16 -2.40
N CYS A 47 11.05 4.17 -1.25
CA CYS A 47 9.81 4.91 -1.04
C CYS A 47 9.75 5.52 0.37
N THR A 48 8.95 6.56 0.53
CA THR A 48 8.64 7.17 1.82
C THR A 48 7.29 6.66 2.32
N PHE A 49 7.25 6.26 3.59
CA PHE A 49 6.05 5.70 4.22
C PHE A 49 5.29 6.75 5.04
N ILE A 50 3.97 6.74 4.90
CA ILE A 50 3.05 7.62 5.60
C ILE A 50 1.86 6.79 6.07
N VAL A 51 1.36 7.05 7.26
CA VAL A 51 0.12 6.45 7.76
C VAL A 51 -0.89 7.52 8.10
N CYS A 52 -2.15 7.29 7.75
CA CYS A 52 -3.25 8.16 8.14
C CYS A 52 -4.45 7.36 8.65
N ASN A 53 -5.05 7.84 9.73
CA ASN A 53 -6.21 7.19 10.33
C ASN A 53 -7.09 8.19 11.06
N THR A 54 -8.37 7.85 11.18
CA THR A 54 -9.33 8.56 12.06
C THR A 54 -9.20 8.14 13.52
N ASP A 55 -8.52 7.03 13.81
CA ASP A 55 -8.25 6.54 15.16
C ASP A 55 -6.85 6.94 15.63
N SER A 56 -6.78 7.86 16.58
CA SER A 56 -5.53 8.35 17.15
C SER A 56 -4.74 7.30 17.93
N GLN A 57 -5.41 6.31 18.52
CA GLN A 57 -4.74 5.23 19.26
C GLN A 57 -4.02 4.28 18.30
N SER A 58 -4.66 3.96 17.18
CA SER A 58 -4.05 3.17 16.13
C SER A 58 -2.80 3.85 15.55
N LEU A 59 -2.86 5.16 15.28
CA LEU A 59 -1.72 5.95 14.81
C LEU A 59 -0.54 5.97 15.80
N LYS A 60 -0.82 6.03 17.11
CA LYS A 60 0.23 6.02 18.14
C LYS A 60 1.02 4.71 18.16
N LYS A 61 0.40 3.59 17.82
CA LYS A 61 1.04 2.26 17.79
C LYS A 61 1.93 2.06 16.57
N SER A 62 1.71 2.78 15.49
CA SER A 62 2.51 2.68 14.27
C SER A 62 3.96 3.12 14.51
N HIS A 63 4.91 2.43 13.87
CA HIS A 63 6.33 2.76 13.89
C HIS A 63 6.71 3.74 12.77
N VAL A 64 5.81 3.99 11.83
CA VAL A 64 6.04 4.92 10.71
C VAL A 64 6.16 6.36 11.22
N PRO A 65 7.22 7.09 10.85
CA PRO A 65 7.48 8.42 11.41
C PRO A 65 6.46 9.48 10.95
N VAL A 66 6.00 9.41 9.71
CA VAL A 66 5.04 10.38 9.17
C VAL A 66 3.62 9.90 9.40
N LYS A 67 2.91 10.59 10.28
CA LYS A 67 1.55 10.27 10.70
C LYS A 67 0.61 11.44 10.42
N ILE A 68 -0.59 11.13 9.93
CA ILE A 68 -1.66 12.10 9.68
C ILE A 68 -2.92 11.64 10.42
N GLN A 69 -3.38 12.44 11.36
CA GLN A 69 -4.65 12.19 12.02
C GLN A 69 -5.78 12.79 11.21
N LEU A 70 -6.71 11.96 10.77
CA LEU A 70 -7.90 12.41 10.06
C LEU A 70 -9.01 12.76 11.05
N GLY A 71 -9.49 14.00 11.00
CA GLY A 71 -10.57 14.47 11.85
C GLY A 71 -10.23 14.47 13.35
N SER A 72 -11.23 14.15 14.20
CA SER A 72 -11.13 14.27 15.67
C SER A 72 -10.30 13.20 16.39
N GLY A 73 -9.89 12.14 15.69
CA GLY A 73 -9.13 11.03 16.29
C GLY A 73 -9.97 9.95 17.01
N LEU A 74 -11.30 10.03 16.95
CA LEU A 74 -12.22 9.10 17.62
C LEU A 74 -12.62 7.88 16.77
N GLY A 75 -12.10 7.78 15.56
CA GLY A 75 -12.47 6.74 14.60
C GLY A 75 -13.64 7.13 13.69
N ALA A 76 -13.92 6.32 12.68
CA ALA A 76 -15.01 6.54 11.73
C ALA A 76 -16.25 5.63 11.99
N GLY A 77 -16.24 4.82 13.06
CA GLY A 77 -17.40 3.98 13.43
C GLY A 77 -17.89 3.06 12.31
N CYS A 78 -17.01 2.49 11.50
CA CYS A 78 -17.33 1.69 10.30
C CYS A 78 -18.22 2.43 9.27
N ASN A 79 -18.27 3.77 9.32
CA ASN A 79 -19.04 4.60 8.42
C ASN A 79 -18.12 5.27 7.37
N PRO A 80 -18.21 4.91 6.06
CA PRO A 80 -17.39 5.53 5.02
C PRO A 80 -17.63 7.04 4.86
N THR A 81 -18.83 7.52 5.14
CA THR A 81 -19.13 8.97 5.07
C THR A 81 -18.32 9.75 6.11
N GLU A 82 -18.20 9.22 7.32
CA GLU A 82 -17.34 9.82 8.37
C GLU A 82 -15.87 9.79 7.97
N GLY A 83 -15.40 8.68 7.40
CA GLY A 83 -14.04 8.58 6.88
C GLY A 83 -13.74 9.61 5.78
N ARG A 84 -14.69 9.80 4.86
CA ARG A 84 -14.63 10.81 3.79
C ARG A 84 -14.58 12.23 4.37
N ASN A 85 -15.48 12.56 5.28
CA ASN A 85 -15.55 13.88 5.91
C ASN A 85 -14.27 14.18 6.70
N ALA A 86 -13.73 13.20 7.42
CA ALA A 86 -12.48 13.33 8.13
C ALA A 86 -11.30 13.65 7.20
N ALA A 87 -11.22 12.99 6.04
CA ALA A 87 -10.20 13.29 5.04
C ALA A 87 -10.38 14.70 4.43
N LEU A 88 -11.61 15.10 4.11
CA LEU A 88 -11.91 16.44 3.61
C LEU A 88 -11.52 17.54 4.61
N ASN A 89 -11.76 17.32 5.89
CA ASN A 89 -11.40 18.26 6.96
C ASN A 89 -9.89 18.32 7.22
N SER A 90 -9.13 17.30 6.77
CA SER A 90 -7.68 17.20 6.95
C SER A 90 -6.90 17.46 5.65
N GLN A 91 -7.53 18.05 4.62
CA GLN A 91 -6.92 18.26 3.31
C GLN A 91 -5.60 19.03 3.38
N GLN A 92 -5.54 20.07 4.19
CA GLN A 92 -4.32 20.89 4.33
C GLN A 92 -3.15 20.05 4.81
N GLU A 93 -3.34 19.23 5.85
CA GLU A 93 -2.28 18.40 6.40
C GLU A 93 -1.84 17.30 5.42
N ILE A 94 -2.81 16.71 4.68
CA ILE A 94 -2.52 15.74 3.62
C ILE A 94 -1.69 16.41 2.51
N GLU A 95 -2.06 17.62 2.09
CA GLU A 95 -1.32 18.34 1.06
C GLU A 95 0.11 18.65 1.50
N GLU A 96 0.29 19.20 2.70
CA GLU A 96 1.60 19.59 3.22
C GLU A 96 2.53 18.38 3.39
N LYS A 97 2.06 17.28 3.96
CA LYS A 97 2.90 16.12 4.27
C LYS A 97 3.08 15.15 3.10
N VAL A 98 2.11 15.08 2.19
CA VAL A 98 2.09 14.06 1.13
C VAL A 98 2.31 14.66 -0.25
N LEU A 99 1.55 15.69 -0.61
CA LEU A 99 1.38 16.11 -2.00
C LEU A 99 2.24 17.31 -2.39
N ASN A 100 2.51 18.25 -1.47
CA ASN A 100 3.32 19.46 -1.74
C ASN A 100 4.83 19.20 -1.65
N THR A 101 5.25 18.05 -1.18
CA THR A 101 6.63 17.58 -1.24
C THR A 101 6.89 16.96 -2.61
N LYS A 102 8.17 16.71 -2.95
CA LYS A 102 8.54 16.09 -4.23
C LYS A 102 7.94 14.66 -4.32
N THR A 103 6.76 14.56 -4.91
CA THR A 103 6.01 13.29 -5.05
C THR A 103 5.58 13.16 -6.50
N ASP A 104 6.11 12.17 -7.20
CA ASP A 104 5.75 11.87 -8.59
C ASP A 104 4.83 10.64 -8.67
N MET A 105 4.87 9.77 -7.64
CA MET A 105 4.04 8.57 -7.54
C MET A 105 3.54 8.37 -6.11
N LEU A 106 2.25 8.07 -5.98
CA LEU A 106 1.60 7.79 -4.69
C LEU A 106 0.90 6.43 -4.75
N PHE A 107 1.36 5.51 -3.91
CA PHE A 107 0.62 4.29 -3.58
C PHE A 107 -0.34 4.59 -2.43
N ILE A 108 -1.61 4.23 -2.61
CA ILE A 108 -2.63 4.32 -1.58
C ILE A 108 -3.03 2.90 -1.20
N THR A 109 -2.67 2.47 0.00
CA THR A 109 -3.08 1.16 0.52
C THR A 109 -4.17 1.30 1.56
N ALA A 110 -5.23 0.51 1.40
CA ALA A 110 -6.39 0.55 2.30
C ALA A 110 -7.08 -0.82 2.37
N GLY A 111 -7.55 -1.18 3.57
CA GLY A 111 -8.55 -2.23 3.72
C GLY A 111 -9.93 -1.65 3.45
N MET A 112 -10.61 -2.17 2.44
CA MET A 112 -11.97 -1.78 2.10
C MET A 112 -13.00 -2.50 2.98
N GLY A 113 -14.17 -1.89 3.17
CA GLY A 113 -15.26 -2.42 3.99
C GLY A 113 -15.41 -1.74 5.36
N GLY A 114 -14.36 -1.09 5.87
CA GLY A 114 -14.42 -0.25 7.06
C GLY A 114 -14.83 1.20 6.75
N GLY A 115 -14.76 2.08 7.75
CA GLY A 115 -15.10 3.49 7.59
C GLY A 115 -13.98 4.31 6.95
N THR A 116 -12.80 4.31 7.58
CA THR A 116 -11.68 5.19 7.20
C THR A 116 -11.10 4.82 5.83
N GLY A 117 -10.68 3.56 5.63
CA GLY A 117 -10.08 3.13 4.36
C GLY A 117 -11.03 3.36 3.19
N THR A 118 -12.27 2.92 3.32
CA THR A 118 -13.30 3.01 2.27
C THR A 118 -13.65 4.46 1.93
N GLY A 119 -13.75 5.34 2.95
CA GLY A 119 -14.20 6.72 2.74
C GLY A 119 -13.07 7.70 2.42
N ALA A 120 -11.92 7.58 3.09
CA ALA A 120 -10.82 8.54 2.97
C ALA A 120 -9.90 8.27 1.76
N ALA A 121 -9.67 7.00 1.39
CA ALA A 121 -8.76 6.69 0.28
C ALA A 121 -9.18 7.33 -1.05
N PRO A 122 -10.47 7.34 -1.46
CA PRO A 122 -10.90 8.02 -2.68
C PRO A 122 -10.64 9.53 -2.64
N VAL A 123 -10.77 10.17 -1.48
CA VAL A 123 -10.51 11.62 -1.32
C VAL A 123 -9.03 11.92 -1.53
N ILE A 124 -8.17 11.16 -0.87
CA ILE A 124 -6.70 11.31 -1.00
C ILE A 124 -6.27 11.06 -2.45
N ALA A 125 -6.85 10.03 -3.09
CA ALA A 125 -6.59 9.73 -4.49
C ALA A 125 -6.97 10.90 -5.42
N ALA A 126 -8.16 11.47 -5.23
CA ALA A 126 -8.62 12.62 -6.01
C ALA A 126 -7.67 13.82 -5.86
N MET A 127 -7.21 14.10 -4.65
CA MET A 127 -6.26 15.19 -4.38
C MET A 127 -4.91 14.95 -5.10
N ALA A 128 -4.38 13.73 -5.06
CA ALA A 128 -3.14 13.36 -5.73
C ALA A 128 -3.26 13.45 -7.27
N LYS A 129 -4.34 12.89 -7.82
CA LYS A 129 -4.63 12.94 -9.25
C LYS A 129 -4.77 14.37 -9.79
N ASN A 130 -5.44 15.24 -9.03
CA ASN A 130 -5.59 16.66 -9.40
C ASN A 130 -4.23 17.41 -9.45
N LYS A 131 -3.22 16.91 -8.74
CA LYS A 131 -1.85 17.44 -8.79
C LYS A 131 -0.97 16.76 -9.87
N GLY A 132 -1.51 15.86 -10.67
CA GLY A 132 -0.78 15.12 -11.73
C GLY A 132 0.19 14.07 -11.20
N ILE A 133 0.02 13.66 -9.94
CA ILE A 133 0.79 12.59 -9.31
C ILE A 133 0.25 11.25 -9.81
N LEU A 134 1.13 10.36 -10.29
CA LEU A 134 0.73 8.99 -10.66
C LEU A 134 0.18 8.28 -9.42
N THR A 135 -1.10 7.95 -9.43
CA THR A 135 -1.80 7.44 -8.25
C THR A 135 -2.19 5.98 -8.45
N VAL A 136 -1.71 5.11 -7.60
CA VAL A 136 -1.95 3.67 -7.63
C VAL A 136 -2.64 3.22 -6.35
N GLY A 137 -3.85 2.66 -6.49
CA GLY A 137 -4.55 2.03 -5.38
C GLY A 137 -4.11 0.58 -5.21
N VAL A 138 -3.76 0.16 -3.99
CA VAL A 138 -3.48 -1.24 -3.64
C VAL A 138 -4.36 -1.59 -2.46
N VAL A 139 -5.49 -2.22 -2.71
CA VAL A 139 -6.56 -2.37 -1.71
C VAL A 139 -6.97 -3.82 -1.51
N THR A 140 -7.48 -4.11 -0.32
CA THR A 140 -7.98 -5.44 0.02
C THR A 140 -9.49 -5.46 0.13
N ILE A 141 -10.09 -6.56 -0.32
CA ILE A 141 -11.51 -6.89 -0.09
C ILE A 141 -11.59 -7.70 1.20
N PRO A 142 -12.58 -7.41 2.10
CA PRO A 142 -12.74 -8.11 3.36
C PRO A 142 -12.98 -9.61 3.17
N PHE A 143 -12.72 -10.37 4.22
CA PHE A 143 -13.09 -11.78 4.28
C PHE A 143 -14.62 -11.95 4.32
N LYS A 144 -15.12 -13.08 3.83
CA LYS A 144 -16.58 -13.37 3.85
C LYS A 144 -17.17 -13.37 5.26
N ASN A 145 -16.38 -13.75 6.27
CA ASN A 145 -16.81 -13.77 7.67
C ASN A 145 -16.96 -12.37 8.28
N GLU A 146 -16.48 -11.30 7.63
CA GLU A 146 -16.70 -9.92 8.05
C GLU A 146 -18.11 -9.38 7.72
N GLY A 147 -18.87 -10.16 6.99
CA GLY A 147 -20.30 -9.94 6.71
C GLY A 147 -20.57 -9.17 5.41
N ASN A 148 -21.84 -9.27 4.97
CA ASN A 148 -22.27 -8.70 3.69
C ASN A 148 -22.24 -7.16 3.68
N GLU A 149 -22.43 -6.53 4.82
CA GLU A 149 -22.38 -5.06 4.93
C GLU A 149 -20.98 -4.53 4.64
N SER A 150 -19.94 -5.15 5.23
CA SER A 150 -18.54 -4.82 4.93
C SER A 150 -18.23 -5.05 3.45
N MET A 151 -18.71 -6.13 2.87
CA MET A 151 -18.50 -6.43 1.47
C MET A 151 -19.16 -5.38 0.55
N SER A 152 -20.40 -4.98 0.84
CA SER A 152 -21.11 -3.93 0.06
C SER A 152 -20.34 -2.60 0.14
N LYS A 153 -19.94 -2.17 1.35
CA LYS A 153 -19.13 -0.96 1.54
C LYS A 153 -17.81 -1.03 0.79
N ALA A 154 -17.16 -2.22 0.78
CA ALA A 154 -15.91 -2.40 0.06
C ALA A 154 -16.08 -2.21 -1.44
N ILE A 155 -17.12 -2.80 -2.03
CA ILE A 155 -17.42 -2.67 -3.46
C ILE A 155 -17.67 -1.20 -3.82
N ASP A 156 -18.53 -0.50 -3.07
CA ASP A 156 -18.84 0.91 -3.31
C ASP A 156 -17.57 1.78 -3.19
N GLY A 157 -16.73 1.51 -2.17
CA GLY A 157 -15.47 2.23 -1.97
C GLY A 157 -14.45 1.99 -3.07
N ILE A 158 -14.37 0.76 -3.60
CA ILE A 158 -13.51 0.42 -4.74
C ILE A 158 -13.97 1.17 -5.99
N TYR A 159 -15.27 1.22 -6.28
CA TYR A 159 -15.79 1.99 -7.40
C TYR A 159 -15.47 3.48 -7.30
N GLU A 160 -15.59 4.05 -6.10
CA GLU A 160 -15.22 5.46 -5.89
C GLU A 160 -13.71 5.69 -6.00
N LEU A 161 -12.89 4.77 -5.50
CA LEU A 161 -11.43 4.87 -5.61
C LEU A 161 -10.98 4.75 -7.06
N GLN A 162 -11.55 3.82 -7.82
CA GLN A 162 -11.19 3.56 -9.23
C GLN A 162 -11.35 4.79 -10.12
N LYS A 163 -12.32 5.67 -9.85
CA LYS A 163 -12.50 6.93 -10.57
C LYS A 163 -11.34 7.91 -10.36
N ASN A 164 -10.66 7.78 -9.23
CA ASN A 164 -9.68 8.75 -8.73
C ASN A 164 -8.23 8.24 -8.76
N VAL A 165 -7.98 7.02 -9.19
CA VAL A 165 -6.62 6.47 -9.37
C VAL A 165 -6.33 6.27 -10.87
N ASP A 166 -5.05 6.15 -11.21
CA ASP A 166 -4.63 5.77 -12.55
C ASP A 166 -4.67 4.26 -12.74
N SER A 167 -4.30 3.54 -11.68
CA SER A 167 -4.28 2.08 -11.65
C SER A 167 -4.75 1.59 -10.29
N ILE A 168 -5.46 0.46 -10.26
CA ILE A 168 -5.90 -0.17 -9.01
C ILE A 168 -5.58 -1.66 -9.03
N LEU A 169 -4.93 -2.12 -7.97
CA LEU A 169 -4.72 -3.53 -7.65
C LEU A 169 -5.64 -3.93 -6.51
N ILE A 170 -6.48 -4.92 -6.75
CA ILE A 170 -7.47 -5.40 -5.78
C ILE A 170 -7.05 -6.79 -5.30
N ILE A 171 -6.82 -6.93 -4.01
CA ILE A 171 -6.40 -8.18 -3.37
C ILE A 171 -7.60 -8.76 -2.61
N ASN A 172 -7.96 -9.99 -2.94
CA ASN A 172 -9.05 -10.69 -2.27
C ASN A 172 -8.50 -11.51 -1.09
N ASN A 173 -8.80 -11.09 0.13
CA ASN A 173 -8.36 -11.76 1.35
C ASN A 173 -8.82 -13.23 1.42
N GLU A 174 -9.99 -13.54 0.88
CA GLU A 174 -10.51 -14.92 0.85
C GLU A 174 -9.61 -15.85 0.02
N LYS A 175 -9.01 -15.33 -1.05
CA LYS A 175 -8.06 -16.11 -1.88
C LYS A 175 -6.78 -16.41 -1.12
N ILE A 176 -6.30 -15.44 -0.33
CA ILE A 176 -5.14 -15.65 0.54
C ILE A 176 -5.43 -16.75 1.54
N TYR A 177 -6.61 -16.72 2.19
CA TYR A 177 -7.02 -17.76 3.11
C TYR A 177 -7.12 -19.15 2.43
N THR A 178 -7.70 -19.22 1.24
CA THR A 178 -7.82 -20.48 0.47
C THR A 178 -6.44 -21.05 0.09
N HIS A 179 -5.49 -20.18 -0.24
CA HIS A 179 -4.14 -20.60 -0.68
C HIS A 179 -3.26 -21.07 0.50
N TYR A 180 -3.42 -20.45 1.66
CA TYR A 180 -2.69 -20.76 2.88
C TYR A 180 -3.51 -21.58 3.90
N GLY A 181 -4.56 -22.22 3.49
CA GLY A 181 -5.66 -22.98 4.12
C GLY A 181 -5.52 -23.61 5.51
N SER A 182 -4.35 -23.54 6.14
CA SER A 182 -4.10 -24.02 7.51
C SER A 182 -3.80 -22.89 8.52
N LEU A 183 -3.84 -21.63 8.07
CA LEU A 183 -3.52 -20.51 8.94
C LEU A 183 -4.67 -20.17 9.88
N LEU A 184 -4.34 -19.85 11.10
CA LEU A 184 -5.27 -19.21 12.03
C LEU A 184 -5.59 -17.79 11.56
N VAL A 185 -6.76 -17.28 11.92
CA VAL A 185 -7.21 -15.92 11.47
C VAL A 185 -6.18 -14.85 11.78
N HIS A 186 -5.51 -14.91 12.92
CA HIS A 186 -4.48 -13.94 13.32
C HIS A 186 -3.17 -14.06 12.51
N GLU A 187 -2.96 -15.16 11.79
CA GLU A 187 -1.83 -15.36 10.88
C GLU A 187 -2.18 -14.96 9.44
N ALA A 188 -3.47 -14.96 9.10
CA ALA A 188 -3.94 -14.60 7.76
C ALA A 188 -3.77 -13.09 7.45
N PHE A 189 -4.00 -12.22 8.43
CA PHE A 189 -3.82 -10.78 8.24
C PHE A 189 -2.37 -10.37 7.92
N PRO A 190 -1.33 -10.85 8.65
CA PRO A 190 0.06 -10.60 8.27
C PRO A 190 0.42 -11.10 6.86
N LYS A 191 -0.21 -12.18 6.39
CA LYS A 191 -0.04 -12.66 5.01
C LYS A 191 -0.66 -11.70 3.98
N THR A 192 -1.77 -11.07 4.30
CA THR A 192 -2.34 -10.01 3.48
C THR A 192 -1.37 -8.81 3.39
N ASP A 193 -0.79 -8.40 4.52
CA ASP A 193 0.17 -7.31 4.57
C ASP A 193 1.44 -7.63 3.77
N GLU A 194 1.94 -8.88 3.83
CA GLU A 194 3.06 -9.37 3.02
C GLU A 194 2.75 -9.28 1.52
N VAL A 195 1.54 -9.63 1.11
CA VAL A 195 1.10 -9.57 -0.28
C VAL A 195 1.02 -8.12 -0.77
N LEU A 196 0.43 -7.22 0.04
CA LEU A 196 0.42 -5.78 -0.24
C LEU A 196 1.84 -5.21 -0.36
N ALA A 197 2.72 -5.60 0.56
CA ALA A 197 4.12 -5.19 0.56
C ALA A 197 4.85 -5.67 -0.70
N THR A 198 4.64 -6.93 -1.10
CA THR A 198 5.24 -7.51 -2.31
C THR A 198 4.79 -6.75 -3.56
N ALA A 199 3.53 -6.34 -3.64
CA ALA A 199 3.01 -5.57 -4.75
C ALA A 199 3.69 -4.19 -4.86
N VAL A 200 3.77 -3.46 -3.76
CA VAL A 200 4.44 -2.15 -3.73
C VAL A 200 5.93 -2.30 -4.01
N GLN A 201 6.60 -3.28 -3.38
CA GLN A 201 8.03 -3.53 -3.55
C GLN A 201 8.37 -3.86 -5.00
N GLY A 202 7.60 -4.71 -5.67
CA GLY A 202 7.84 -5.11 -7.04
C GLY A 202 7.86 -3.91 -8.00
N ILE A 203 6.92 -2.97 -7.84
CA ILE A 203 6.87 -1.76 -8.67
C ILE A 203 8.01 -0.79 -8.29
N THR A 204 8.27 -0.58 -7.01
CA THR A 204 9.34 0.31 -6.55
C THR A 204 10.73 -0.21 -6.94
N GLU A 205 10.94 -1.52 -6.93
CA GLU A 205 12.21 -2.12 -7.35
C GLU A 205 12.48 -1.94 -8.85
N ILE A 206 11.46 -2.06 -9.69
CA ILE A 206 11.60 -1.82 -11.14
C ILE A 206 12.07 -0.39 -11.42
N ILE A 207 11.59 0.59 -10.63
CA ILE A 207 11.93 2.00 -10.80
C ILE A 207 13.31 2.34 -10.22
N ASN A 208 13.66 1.75 -9.07
CA ASN A 208 14.82 2.18 -8.29
C ASN A 208 16.06 1.30 -8.49
N LYS A 209 15.90 0.05 -8.93
CA LYS A 209 17.04 -0.87 -9.13
C LYS A 209 17.48 -0.88 -10.60
N PRO A 210 18.76 -0.61 -10.89
CA PRO A 210 19.28 -0.76 -12.24
C PRO A 210 19.23 -2.25 -12.64
N GLY A 211 18.59 -2.54 -13.76
CA GLY A 211 18.47 -3.88 -14.33
C GLY A 211 19.31 -4.03 -15.60
N TYR A 212 19.26 -5.21 -16.23
CA TYR A 212 19.82 -5.44 -17.56
C TYR A 212 19.10 -4.58 -18.63
N VAL A 213 17.80 -4.36 -18.45
CA VAL A 213 17.00 -3.40 -19.19
C VAL A 213 16.53 -2.38 -18.17
N ASN A 214 17.00 -1.16 -18.31
CA ASN A 214 16.58 -0.07 -17.44
C ASN A 214 15.19 0.40 -17.86
N VAL A 215 14.27 0.37 -16.91
CA VAL A 215 12.95 0.97 -17.03
C VAL A 215 12.97 2.23 -16.20
N ASP A 216 12.80 3.39 -16.81
CA ASP A 216 12.77 4.64 -16.07
C ASP A 216 11.36 4.94 -15.53
N PHE A 217 11.28 5.92 -14.63
CA PHE A 217 10.00 6.32 -14.04
C PHE A 217 8.99 6.79 -15.10
N LYS A 218 9.46 7.41 -16.19
CA LYS A 218 8.57 7.91 -17.26
C LYS A 218 7.92 6.78 -18.03
N ASP A 219 8.64 5.67 -18.24
CA ASP A 219 8.11 4.46 -18.87
C ASP A 219 7.00 3.84 -18.01
N VAL A 220 7.25 3.69 -16.70
CA VAL A 220 6.25 3.20 -15.74
C VAL A 220 5.04 4.13 -15.70
N LYS A 221 5.27 5.44 -15.66
CA LYS A 221 4.19 6.43 -15.66
C LYS A 221 3.35 6.34 -16.92
N ALA A 222 3.97 6.25 -18.09
CA ALA A 222 3.27 6.12 -19.37
C ALA A 222 2.40 4.85 -19.44
N MET A 223 2.90 3.73 -18.91
CA MET A 223 2.19 2.45 -18.90
C MET A 223 1.05 2.43 -17.89
N MET A 224 1.23 3.03 -16.70
CA MET A 224 0.26 2.94 -15.61
C MET A 224 -0.78 4.05 -15.62
N THR A 225 -0.53 5.19 -16.28
CA THR A 225 -1.49 6.31 -16.33
C THR A 225 -2.76 5.87 -17.03
N GLY A 226 -3.89 5.94 -16.31
CA GLY A 226 -5.20 5.58 -16.84
C GLY A 226 -5.37 4.10 -17.22
N SER A 227 -4.49 3.20 -16.73
CA SER A 227 -4.54 1.77 -17.07
C SER A 227 -5.73 1.03 -16.45
N GLY A 228 -6.37 1.62 -15.43
CA GLY A 228 -7.51 1.03 -14.76
C GLY A 228 -7.13 -0.11 -13.82
N MET A 229 -7.64 -1.33 -14.06
CA MET A 229 -7.34 -2.47 -13.21
C MET A 229 -5.95 -3.03 -13.53
N ALA A 230 -5.10 -3.12 -12.52
CA ALA A 230 -3.79 -3.75 -12.61
C ALA A 230 -3.82 -5.16 -12.01
N LEU A 231 -2.96 -6.00 -12.57
CA LEU A 231 -2.72 -7.35 -12.09
C LEU A 231 -1.24 -7.53 -11.84
N MET A 232 -0.90 -8.23 -10.78
CA MET A 232 0.47 -8.50 -10.42
C MET A 232 0.66 -9.95 -9.99
N GLY A 233 1.67 -10.60 -10.53
CA GLY A 233 2.11 -11.92 -10.09
C GLY A 233 3.60 -11.91 -9.79
N CYS A 234 4.01 -12.62 -8.74
CA CYS A 234 5.39 -12.81 -8.35
C CYS A 234 5.73 -14.29 -8.34
N GLY A 235 6.88 -14.65 -8.93
CA GLY A 235 7.39 -16.00 -8.91
C GLY A 235 8.90 -16.01 -8.70
N LYS A 236 9.40 -17.03 -8.01
CA LYS A 236 10.83 -17.27 -7.82
C LYS A 236 11.20 -18.62 -8.45
N GLY A 237 12.38 -18.69 -9.05
CA GLY A 237 12.92 -19.93 -9.60
C GLY A 237 14.42 -20.05 -9.36
N GLU A 238 14.89 -21.27 -9.11
CA GLU A 238 16.29 -21.59 -8.87
C GLU A 238 16.72 -22.76 -9.77
N GLY A 239 18.04 -22.90 -10.00
CA GLY A 239 18.61 -23.98 -10.82
C GLY A 239 18.41 -23.83 -12.33
N GLU A 240 18.41 -24.94 -13.07
CA GLU A 240 18.34 -24.95 -14.53
C GLU A 240 17.01 -24.45 -15.09
N ASN A 241 15.92 -24.77 -14.43
CA ASN A 241 14.56 -24.39 -14.83
C ASN A 241 14.08 -23.06 -14.25
N ARG A 242 14.99 -22.29 -13.63
CA ARG A 242 14.66 -21.07 -12.85
C ARG A 242 13.71 -20.09 -13.56
N ILE A 243 13.85 -19.91 -14.86
CA ILE A 243 13.01 -18.98 -15.64
C ILE A 243 11.59 -19.54 -15.75
N LYS A 244 11.47 -20.82 -16.13
CA LYS A 244 10.18 -21.49 -16.27
C LYS A 244 9.45 -21.55 -14.92
N ASP A 245 10.15 -21.90 -13.85
CA ASP A 245 9.60 -22.01 -12.52
C ASP A 245 9.15 -20.64 -11.99
N ALA A 246 9.95 -19.57 -12.20
CA ALA A 246 9.59 -18.20 -11.83
C ALA A 246 8.34 -17.72 -12.60
N VAL A 247 8.28 -17.94 -13.91
CA VAL A 247 7.11 -17.54 -14.71
C VAL A 247 5.87 -18.34 -14.31
N THR A 248 6.00 -19.67 -14.14
CA THR A 248 4.89 -20.50 -13.71
C THR A 248 4.39 -20.12 -12.32
N GLY A 249 5.32 -19.83 -11.39
CA GLY A 249 5.00 -19.33 -10.05
C GLY A 249 4.32 -17.97 -10.08
N ALA A 250 4.78 -17.06 -10.93
CA ALA A 250 4.14 -15.74 -11.10
C ALA A 250 2.71 -15.85 -11.62
N LEU A 251 2.48 -16.71 -12.62
CA LEU A 251 1.14 -16.94 -13.18
C LEU A 251 0.21 -17.69 -12.22
N ALA A 252 0.76 -18.49 -11.33
CA ALA A 252 0.01 -19.18 -10.27
C ALA A 252 -0.17 -18.33 -9.00
N SER A 253 0.29 -17.09 -9.00
CA SER A 253 0.21 -16.20 -7.83
C SER A 253 -1.24 -15.98 -7.40
N PRO A 254 -1.55 -16.05 -6.09
CA PRO A 254 -2.88 -15.73 -5.56
C PRO A 254 -3.34 -14.30 -5.87
N LEU A 255 -2.42 -13.42 -6.27
CA LEU A 255 -2.72 -12.07 -6.73
C LEU A 255 -3.37 -12.01 -8.12
N LEU A 256 -3.19 -13.04 -8.94
CA LEU A 256 -3.71 -13.11 -10.31
C LEU A 256 -5.00 -13.92 -10.45
N ASN A 257 -5.48 -14.54 -9.36
CA ASN A 257 -6.63 -15.43 -9.43
C ASN A 257 -7.92 -14.71 -9.88
N ASP A 258 -8.58 -15.31 -10.86
CA ASP A 258 -9.82 -14.94 -11.57
C ASP A 258 -9.64 -14.05 -12.80
N CYS A 259 -8.40 -13.82 -13.26
CA CYS A 259 -8.19 -13.17 -14.54
C CYS A 259 -7.83 -14.21 -15.60
N ASP A 260 -8.75 -14.48 -16.51
CA ASP A 260 -8.45 -15.16 -17.77
C ASP A 260 -7.48 -14.26 -18.57
N ILE A 261 -6.19 -14.42 -18.29
CA ILE A 261 -5.13 -13.85 -19.11
C ILE A 261 -5.07 -14.75 -20.36
N LYS A 262 -5.83 -14.38 -21.38
CA LYS A 262 -5.74 -15.00 -22.72
C LYS A 262 -4.71 -14.29 -23.54
#